data_622b4babe511f58c28e18ca588c89275
#
_entry.id   622b4babe511f58c28e18ca588c89275
#
_cell.length_a   1.000
_cell.length_b   1.000
_cell.length_c   1.000
_cell.angle_alpha   90.00
_cell.angle_beta   90.00
_cell.angle_gamma   90.00
#
_symmetry.space_group_name_H-M   'P 1'
#
loop_
_entity.id
_entity.type
_entity.pdbx_description
1 polymer ?
#
loop_
_entity_poly.entity_id
_entity_poly.type
_entity_poly.pdbx_seq_one_letter_code
_entity_poly.pdbx_strand_id
1 'polypeptide(L)'
;KNPSCTVYLLPEEEQDQENAERIMHRIEHTKLKEVVSSISICFDPDDDTSLITEDAALMDQYKAFSDALDGCLAEEPEMVEEERSKWVIRMELSAEDMLDRGLTMDDINFAIKNAYRDDISCVFSDYNNDNLVFRIRLNNIIKKKGNKKTKEPLDQQDEIYMLKNFQDELLDNLVLRGIKGINKVIPRKILDSMIFENGTYKRKDTWVLDTVGTNLIDLLGLDYIDSSRTFTNDIQEVYRTLGIEAARQAIFNEISEVIEFDNTYINYHHLSVLCDRMT
;
A
#
# COMPACT_ATOMS: atom_id res chain seq x y z
N LYS A 1 -8.01 24.04 -5.96
CA LYS A 1 -7.48 22.78 -6.52
C LYS A 1 -7.39 21.72 -5.44
N ASN A 2 -7.58 20.46 -5.79
CA ASN A 2 -7.29 19.35 -4.87
C ASN A 2 -5.78 19.21 -4.68
N PRO A 3 -5.30 18.79 -3.49
CA PRO A 3 -3.89 18.54 -3.27
C PRO A 3 -3.37 17.46 -4.23
N SER A 4 -2.31 17.77 -4.94
CA SER A 4 -1.69 16.90 -5.94
C SER A 4 -0.19 17.15 -6.02
N CYS A 5 0.57 16.11 -6.34
CA CYS A 5 1.98 16.21 -6.69
C CYS A 5 2.18 15.86 -8.15
N THR A 6 3.07 16.57 -8.82
CA THR A 6 3.59 16.19 -10.12
C THR A 6 4.98 15.59 -9.93
N VAL A 7 5.07 14.29 -10.19
CA VAL A 7 6.27 13.49 -9.94
C VAL A 7 7.00 13.24 -11.25
N TYR A 8 8.22 13.70 -11.33
CA TYR A 8 9.12 13.42 -12.45
C TYR A 8 9.99 12.22 -12.15
N LEU A 9 10.09 11.34 -13.13
CA LEU A 9 10.92 10.15 -13.05
C LEU A 9 12.38 10.48 -13.44
N LEU A 10 13.31 9.62 -13.07
CA LEU A 10 14.67 9.71 -13.55
C LEU A 10 14.73 9.52 -15.09
N PRO A 11 15.72 10.10 -15.78
CA PRO A 11 15.82 10.04 -17.25
C PRO A 11 15.87 8.64 -17.84
N GLU A 12 16.27 7.65 -17.05
CA GLU A 12 16.31 6.23 -17.43
C GLU A 12 14.92 5.61 -17.45
N GLU A 13 14.02 6.05 -16.56
CA GLU A 13 12.68 5.49 -16.35
C GLU A 13 11.57 6.29 -17.06
N GLU A 14 11.81 7.59 -17.35
CA GLU A 14 10.79 8.50 -17.89
C GLU A 14 10.40 8.23 -19.36
N GLN A 15 11.18 7.40 -20.09
CA GLN A 15 10.97 7.14 -21.50
C GLN A 15 10.02 5.98 -21.79
N ASP A 16 9.93 5.01 -20.88
CA ASP A 16 9.16 3.80 -21.04
C ASP A 16 7.84 3.85 -20.26
N GLN A 17 6.75 3.53 -20.93
CA GLN A 17 5.41 3.48 -20.32
C GLN A 17 5.34 2.39 -19.23
N GLU A 18 5.87 1.21 -19.51
CA GLU A 18 5.83 0.07 -18.58
C GLU A 18 6.55 0.38 -17.26
N ASN A 19 7.68 1.10 -17.34
CA ASN A 19 8.39 1.56 -16.15
C ASN A 19 7.57 2.59 -15.37
N ALA A 20 6.93 3.54 -16.06
CA ALA A 20 6.06 4.52 -15.40
C ALA A 20 4.86 3.86 -14.70
N GLU A 21 4.22 2.86 -15.33
CA GLU A 21 3.12 2.08 -14.74
C GLU A 21 3.60 1.26 -13.54
N ARG A 22 4.76 0.62 -13.62
CA ARG A 22 5.35 -0.11 -12.50
C ARG A 22 5.64 0.80 -11.30
N ILE A 23 6.16 2.00 -11.54
CA ILE A 23 6.43 2.99 -10.50
C ILE A 23 5.12 3.55 -9.94
N MET A 24 4.11 3.79 -10.78
CA MET A 24 2.78 4.19 -10.37
C MET A 24 2.22 3.24 -9.29
N HIS A 25 2.24 1.93 -9.54
CA HIS A 25 1.77 0.93 -8.58
C HIS A 25 2.59 0.89 -7.28
N ARG A 26 3.87 1.30 -7.30
CA ARG A 26 4.70 1.39 -6.09
C ARG A 26 4.38 2.61 -5.23
N ILE A 27 3.91 3.69 -5.84
CA ILE A 27 3.58 4.96 -5.16
C ILE A 27 2.15 4.94 -4.63
N GLU A 28 1.21 4.33 -5.35
CA GLU A 28 -0.21 4.31 -5.01
C GLU A 28 -0.46 3.58 -3.70
N HIS A 29 -1.08 4.28 -2.74
CA HIS A 29 -1.38 3.75 -1.42
C HIS A 29 -2.54 2.75 -1.48
N THR A 30 -2.23 1.48 -1.28
CA THR A 30 -3.19 0.39 -1.33
C THR A 30 -3.36 -0.25 0.05
N LYS A 31 -4.58 -0.26 0.55
CA LYS A 31 -4.96 -0.97 1.78
C LYS A 31 -5.55 -2.33 1.46
N LEU A 32 -5.47 -3.24 2.43
CA LEU A 32 -6.08 -4.57 2.30
C LEU A 32 -7.58 -4.50 1.97
N LYS A 33 -8.31 -3.55 2.56
CA LYS A 33 -9.74 -3.33 2.34
C LYS A 33 -10.13 -3.12 0.87
N GLU A 34 -9.24 -2.61 0.07
CA GLU A 34 -9.49 -2.28 -1.34
C GLU A 34 -9.40 -3.48 -2.27
N VAL A 35 -8.84 -4.59 -1.78
CA VAL A 35 -8.60 -5.82 -2.53
C VAL A 35 -9.49 -6.96 -2.06
N VAL A 36 -10.07 -6.84 -0.85
CA VAL A 36 -10.96 -7.84 -0.27
C VAL A 36 -12.38 -7.68 -0.81
N SER A 37 -12.94 -8.74 -1.41
CA SER A 37 -14.32 -8.79 -1.87
C SER A 37 -15.29 -9.21 -0.78
N SER A 38 -14.93 -10.22 0.02
CA SER A 38 -15.73 -10.69 1.15
C SER A 38 -14.85 -11.11 2.33
N ILE A 39 -15.39 -11.02 3.55
CA ILE A 39 -14.72 -11.47 4.75
C ILE A 39 -15.69 -12.15 5.69
N SER A 40 -15.29 -13.27 6.27
CA SER A 40 -16.11 -14.06 7.17
C SER A 40 -15.27 -14.62 8.32
N ILE A 41 -15.87 -14.77 9.49
CA ILE A 41 -15.28 -15.45 10.63
C ILE A 41 -15.92 -16.82 10.73
N CYS A 42 -15.14 -17.88 10.51
CA CYS A 42 -15.60 -19.26 10.47
C CYS A 42 -15.04 -20.04 11.65
N PHE A 43 -15.83 -20.99 12.17
CA PHE A 43 -15.36 -21.92 13.17
C PHE A 43 -14.73 -23.12 12.47
N ASP A 44 -13.44 -23.29 12.61
CA ASP A 44 -12.67 -24.39 12.03
C ASP A 44 -11.52 -24.77 12.99
N PRO A 45 -11.80 -25.71 13.93
CA PRO A 45 -10.87 -25.99 15.02
C PRO A 45 -9.60 -26.69 14.57
N ASP A 46 -9.68 -27.51 13.51
CA ASP A 46 -8.60 -28.37 13.06
C ASP A 46 -8.09 -27.92 11.70
N ASP A 47 -6.76 -27.81 11.55
CA ASP A 47 -6.14 -27.55 10.25
C ASP A 47 -6.08 -28.79 9.38
N ASP A 48 -6.17 -29.99 9.97
CA ASP A 48 -6.13 -31.28 9.27
C ASP A 48 -7.44 -31.64 8.57
N THR A 49 -8.57 -31.29 9.19
CA THR A 49 -9.91 -31.60 8.68
C THR A 49 -10.77 -30.36 8.70
N SER A 50 -10.66 -29.54 7.65
CA SER A 50 -11.46 -28.33 7.55
C SER A 50 -12.97 -28.63 7.43
N LEU A 51 -13.77 -27.93 8.24
CA LEU A 51 -15.23 -27.98 8.18
C LEU A 51 -15.79 -27.24 6.96
N ILE A 52 -14.98 -26.40 6.32
CA ILE A 52 -15.37 -25.60 5.16
C ILE A 52 -15.07 -26.43 3.89
N THR A 53 -16.14 -26.95 3.27
CA THR A 53 -16.00 -27.83 2.09
C THR A 53 -15.32 -27.19 0.89
N GLU A 54 -15.44 -25.87 0.74
CA GLU A 54 -14.82 -25.10 -0.34
C GLU A 54 -13.28 -25.02 -0.19
N ASP A 55 -12.82 -24.98 1.05
CA ASP A 55 -11.39 -24.84 1.37
C ASP A 55 -10.69 -26.18 1.60
N ALA A 56 -11.40 -27.31 1.56
CA ALA A 56 -10.85 -28.63 1.85
C ALA A 56 -9.65 -28.97 0.93
N ALA A 57 -9.78 -28.70 -0.36
CA ALA A 57 -8.71 -28.96 -1.33
C ALA A 57 -7.46 -28.09 -1.07
N LEU A 58 -7.64 -26.85 -0.63
CA LEU A 58 -6.57 -25.94 -0.24
C LEU A 58 -5.82 -26.47 0.99
N MET A 59 -6.58 -26.92 2.01
CA MET A 59 -6.01 -27.43 3.25
C MET A 59 -5.25 -28.76 3.02
N ASP A 60 -5.76 -29.64 2.18
CA ASP A 60 -5.05 -30.88 1.79
C ASP A 60 -3.71 -30.60 1.10
N GLN A 61 -3.66 -29.59 0.20
CA GLN A 61 -2.42 -29.17 -0.45
C GLN A 61 -1.45 -28.56 0.55
N TYR A 62 -1.94 -27.72 1.46
CA TYR A 62 -1.13 -27.10 2.50
C TYR A 62 -0.51 -28.13 3.43
N LYS A 63 -1.30 -29.15 3.85
CA LYS A 63 -0.85 -30.27 4.68
C LYS A 63 0.25 -31.05 3.97
N ALA A 64 0.05 -31.44 2.71
CA ALA A 64 1.05 -32.16 1.94
C ALA A 64 2.37 -31.37 1.82
N PHE A 65 2.29 -30.04 1.73
CA PHE A 65 3.48 -29.18 1.70
C PHE A 65 4.14 -29.07 3.08
N SER A 66 3.37 -28.96 4.17
CA SER A 66 3.88 -28.93 5.55
C SER A 66 4.59 -30.24 5.89
N ASP A 67 3.98 -31.39 5.60
CA ASP A 67 4.55 -32.72 5.82
C ASP A 67 5.89 -32.90 5.07
N ALA A 68 5.98 -32.34 3.86
CA ALA A 68 7.21 -32.36 3.07
C ALA A 68 8.32 -31.48 3.67
N LEU A 69 7.97 -30.33 4.26
CA LEU A 69 8.90 -29.44 4.94
C LEU A 69 9.38 -30.03 6.27
N ASP A 70 8.48 -30.62 7.07
CA ASP A 70 8.81 -31.23 8.35
C ASP A 70 9.76 -32.43 8.18
N GLY A 71 9.66 -33.12 7.06
CA GLY A 71 10.64 -34.15 6.67
C GLY A 71 12.05 -33.62 6.33
N CYS A 72 12.20 -32.31 6.10
CA CYS A 72 13.45 -31.66 5.74
C CYS A 72 14.09 -30.84 6.86
N LEU A 73 13.31 -30.40 7.85
CA LEU A 73 13.76 -29.58 8.96
C LEU A 73 13.92 -30.45 10.23
N ALA A 74 15.08 -30.38 10.87
CA ALA A 74 15.31 -31.04 12.13
C ALA A 74 14.50 -30.31 13.24
N GLU A 75 13.53 -31.03 13.80
CA GLU A 75 12.81 -30.78 15.07
C GLU A 75 12.76 -29.29 15.51
N GLU A 76 11.89 -28.48 14.95
CA GLU A 76 11.38 -27.33 15.68
C GLU A 76 10.35 -27.81 16.72
N PRO A 77 10.32 -27.23 17.95
CA PRO A 77 9.38 -27.66 18.96
C PRO A 77 7.96 -27.46 18.45
N GLU A 78 7.19 -28.53 18.36
CA GLU A 78 5.77 -28.53 18.04
C GLU A 78 5.08 -27.47 18.90
N MET A 79 4.59 -26.42 18.25
CA MET A 79 3.72 -25.42 18.91
C MET A 79 2.50 -26.18 19.42
N VAL A 80 2.34 -26.20 20.72
CA VAL A 80 1.25 -26.93 21.39
C VAL A 80 -0.06 -26.46 20.79
N GLU A 81 -0.84 -27.34 20.18
CA GLU A 81 -2.13 -27.07 19.51
C GLU A 81 -3.14 -26.33 20.41
N GLU A 82 -2.98 -26.40 21.72
CA GLU A 82 -3.84 -25.78 22.74
C GLU A 82 -3.80 -24.24 22.74
N GLU A 83 -2.82 -23.60 22.06
CA GLU A 83 -2.64 -22.15 22.07
C GLU A 83 -3.22 -21.44 20.83
N ARG A 84 -3.73 -22.17 19.84
CA ARG A 84 -4.28 -21.61 18.60
C ARG A 84 -5.77 -21.33 18.71
N SER A 85 -6.23 -20.25 18.06
CA SER A 85 -7.66 -19.98 17.94
C SER A 85 -8.39 -21.08 17.17
N LYS A 86 -9.59 -21.45 17.62
CA LYS A 86 -10.51 -22.34 16.87
C LYS A 86 -11.28 -21.61 15.77
N TRP A 87 -11.16 -20.30 15.70
CA TRP A 87 -11.79 -19.47 14.72
C TRP A 87 -10.78 -19.01 13.68
N VAL A 88 -11.24 -18.95 12.44
CA VAL A 88 -10.45 -18.52 11.29
C VAL A 88 -11.14 -17.32 10.64
N ILE A 89 -10.38 -16.30 10.33
CA ILE A 89 -10.83 -15.20 9.47
C ILE A 89 -10.57 -15.64 8.02
N ARG A 90 -11.63 -15.87 7.26
CA ARG A 90 -11.59 -16.23 5.86
C ARG A 90 -11.88 -15.00 5.01
N MET A 91 -10.98 -14.64 4.14
CA MET A 91 -11.12 -13.54 3.19
C MET A 91 -11.13 -14.09 1.77
N GLU A 92 -12.02 -13.55 0.95
CA GLU A 92 -11.99 -13.74 -0.49
C GLU A 92 -11.49 -12.47 -1.13
N LEU A 93 -10.51 -12.60 -2.00
CA LEU A 93 -9.85 -11.48 -2.66
C LEU A 93 -10.37 -11.33 -4.08
N SER A 94 -10.42 -10.09 -4.56
CA SER A 94 -10.78 -9.78 -5.94
C SER A 94 -9.55 -9.94 -6.84
N ALA A 95 -9.61 -10.91 -7.77
CA ALA A 95 -8.53 -11.13 -8.73
C ALA A 95 -8.35 -9.92 -9.66
N GLU A 96 -9.43 -9.24 -10.04
CA GLU A 96 -9.40 -8.06 -10.91
C GLU A 96 -8.66 -6.92 -10.22
N ASP A 97 -9.03 -6.57 -8.97
CA ASP A 97 -8.39 -5.49 -8.23
C ASP A 97 -6.91 -5.79 -7.90
N MET A 98 -6.57 -7.07 -7.69
CA MET A 98 -5.19 -7.49 -7.47
C MET A 98 -4.35 -7.34 -8.74
N LEU A 99 -4.88 -7.74 -9.90
CA LEU A 99 -4.21 -7.60 -11.18
C LEU A 99 -4.03 -6.12 -11.56
N ASP A 100 -5.07 -5.31 -11.43
CA ASP A 100 -5.01 -3.88 -11.72
C ASP A 100 -3.95 -3.14 -10.90
N ARG A 101 -3.70 -3.61 -9.68
CA ARG A 101 -2.70 -3.03 -8.76
C ARG A 101 -1.35 -3.76 -8.79
N GLY A 102 -1.24 -4.83 -9.54
CA GLY A 102 -0.04 -5.66 -9.61
C GLY A 102 0.36 -6.27 -8.26
N LEU A 103 -0.63 -6.71 -7.46
CA LEU A 103 -0.44 -7.35 -6.16
C LEU A 103 -0.51 -8.87 -6.30
N THR A 104 0.32 -9.57 -5.52
CA THR A 104 0.31 -11.03 -5.41
C THR A 104 -0.18 -11.48 -4.03
N MET A 105 -0.57 -12.76 -3.91
CA MET A 105 -0.95 -13.35 -2.61
C MET A 105 0.24 -13.35 -1.64
N ASP A 106 1.45 -13.51 -2.16
CA ASP A 106 2.68 -13.46 -1.37
C ASP A 106 2.94 -12.06 -0.80
N ASP A 107 2.65 -10.99 -1.55
CA ASP A 107 2.78 -9.61 -1.06
C ASP A 107 1.88 -9.36 0.16
N ILE A 108 0.64 -9.87 0.12
CA ILE A 108 -0.31 -9.77 1.22
C ILE A 108 0.19 -10.55 2.44
N ASN A 109 0.63 -11.80 2.24
CA ASN A 109 1.20 -12.61 3.30
C ASN A 109 2.42 -11.93 3.95
N PHE A 110 3.30 -11.39 3.12
CA PHE A 110 4.49 -10.66 3.59
C PHE A 110 4.12 -9.41 4.40
N ALA A 111 3.14 -8.63 3.93
CA ALA A 111 2.66 -7.45 4.65
C ALA A 111 2.05 -7.82 6.02
N ILE A 112 1.24 -8.90 6.08
CA ILE A 112 0.65 -9.39 7.32
C ILE A 112 1.73 -9.91 8.28
N LYS A 113 2.67 -10.73 7.81
CA LYS A 113 3.77 -11.26 8.63
C LYS A 113 4.69 -10.16 9.15
N ASN A 114 4.96 -9.12 8.36
CA ASN A 114 5.74 -7.97 8.82
C ASN A 114 5.03 -7.18 9.94
N ALA A 115 3.69 -7.03 9.84
CA ALA A 115 2.91 -6.30 10.83
C ALA A 115 2.73 -7.08 12.14
N TYR A 116 2.47 -8.37 12.06
CA TYR A 116 2.03 -9.19 13.20
C TYR A 116 2.98 -10.33 13.57
N ARG A 117 3.99 -10.61 12.76
CA ARG A 117 5.02 -11.65 12.97
C ARG A 117 4.42 -13.03 13.29
N ASP A 118 4.84 -13.63 14.42
CA ASP A 118 4.48 -14.98 14.83
C ASP A 118 3.10 -15.08 15.52
N ASP A 119 2.43 -13.95 15.74
CA ASP A 119 1.10 -13.93 16.38
C ASP A 119 0.01 -14.48 15.46
N ILE A 120 0.31 -14.67 14.16
CA ILE A 120 -0.66 -15.05 13.13
C ILE A 120 -0.10 -16.14 12.24
N SER A 121 -0.92 -17.16 11.95
CA SER A 121 -0.67 -18.10 10.86
C SER A 121 -1.58 -17.78 9.67
N CYS A 122 -1.00 -17.81 8.48
CA CYS A 122 -1.67 -17.51 7.22
C CYS A 122 -1.60 -18.71 6.28
N VAL A 123 -2.74 -19.08 5.72
CA VAL A 123 -2.86 -20.06 4.64
C VAL A 123 -3.63 -19.42 3.50
N PHE A 124 -3.12 -19.48 2.29
CA PHE A 124 -3.73 -18.86 1.13
C PHE A 124 -3.65 -19.74 -0.11
N SER A 125 -4.59 -19.52 -1.02
CA SER A 125 -4.64 -20.23 -2.30
C SER A 125 -3.58 -19.71 -3.28
N ASP A 126 -3.23 -20.52 -4.27
CA ASP A 126 -2.43 -20.06 -5.39
C ASP A 126 -3.20 -18.98 -6.17
N TYR A 127 -2.46 -18.01 -6.72
CA TYR A 127 -3.00 -16.90 -7.51
C TYR A 127 -3.67 -17.34 -8.83
N ASN A 128 -3.44 -18.59 -9.28
CA ASN A 128 -4.09 -19.17 -10.45
C ASN A 128 -5.45 -19.84 -10.15
N ASN A 129 -5.89 -19.87 -8.90
CA ASN A 129 -7.18 -20.43 -8.55
C ASN A 129 -8.32 -19.50 -8.94
N ASP A 130 -9.48 -20.08 -9.29
CA ASP A 130 -10.68 -19.31 -9.62
C ASP A 130 -11.16 -18.43 -8.46
N ASN A 131 -11.04 -18.94 -7.22
CA ASN A 131 -11.34 -18.21 -6.00
C ASN A 131 -10.05 -17.99 -5.21
N LEU A 132 -9.71 -16.72 -5.00
CA LEU A 132 -8.56 -16.34 -4.18
C LEU A 132 -8.97 -16.28 -2.71
N VAL A 133 -8.63 -17.31 -1.96
CA VAL A 133 -8.97 -17.43 -0.54
C VAL A 133 -7.73 -17.19 0.30
N PHE A 134 -7.88 -16.35 1.32
CA PHE A 134 -6.85 -16.07 2.32
C PHE A 134 -7.41 -16.34 3.72
N ARG A 135 -6.79 -17.25 4.45
CA ARG A 135 -7.20 -17.69 5.79
C ARG A 135 -6.21 -17.20 6.82
N ILE A 136 -6.69 -16.56 7.85
CA ILE A 136 -5.89 -16.06 8.97
C ILE A 136 -6.35 -16.71 10.26
N ARG A 137 -5.42 -17.30 10.99
CA ARG A 137 -5.63 -17.85 12.32
C ARG A 137 -4.74 -17.13 13.32
N LEU A 138 -5.31 -16.70 14.44
CA LEU A 138 -4.53 -16.10 15.53
C LEU A 138 -3.85 -17.18 16.38
N ASN A 139 -2.56 -16.99 16.58
CA ASN A 139 -1.75 -17.74 17.54
C ASN A 139 -1.72 -16.93 18.85
N ASN A 140 -1.56 -17.55 20.01
CA ASN A 140 -1.33 -16.84 21.28
C ASN A 140 -2.43 -15.88 21.79
N ILE A 141 -3.71 -16.25 21.71
CA ILE A 141 -4.82 -15.44 22.23
C ILE A 141 -4.65 -15.13 23.75
N ILE A 142 -3.97 -16.00 24.48
CA ILE A 142 -3.87 -15.95 25.95
C ILE A 142 -2.79 -14.97 26.45
N LYS A 143 -1.79 -14.61 25.64
CA LYS A 143 -0.63 -13.79 26.12
C LYS A 143 -0.91 -12.29 26.22
N LYS A 144 -1.97 -11.75 25.64
CA LYS A 144 -2.24 -10.29 25.59
C LYS A 144 -2.99 -9.72 26.81
N LYS A 145 -3.50 -10.52 27.75
CA LYS A 145 -4.01 -10.01 29.04
C LYS A 145 -2.89 -9.98 30.06
N GLY A 146 -2.34 -8.77 30.27
CA GLY A 146 -1.22 -8.49 31.15
C GLY A 146 -1.26 -9.19 32.48
N ASN A 147 -0.13 -9.73 32.87
CA ASN A 147 0.40 -10.01 34.22
C ASN A 147 -0.50 -10.61 35.32
N LYS A 148 -1.62 -11.24 35.01
CA LYS A 148 -2.32 -12.09 35.99
C LYS A 148 -2.58 -13.45 35.34
N LYS A 149 -1.93 -14.47 35.94
CA LYS A 149 -2.15 -15.90 35.66
C LYS A 149 -3.56 -16.30 36.11
N THR A 150 -4.59 -15.90 35.40
CA THR A 150 -5.92 -16.46 35.46
C THR A 150 -6.07 -17.41 34.31
N LYS A 151 -5.97 -18.70 34.60
CA LYS A 151 -6.24 -19.81 33.64
C LYS A 151 -7.75 -20.00 33.44
N GLU A 152 -8.51 -18.93 33.22
CA GLU A 152 -9.88 -19.05 32.83
C GLU A 152 -9.92 -18.99 31.29
N PRO A 153 -10.48 -20.03 30.62
CA PRO A 153 -10.69 -19.98 29.18
C PRO A 153 -11.55 -18.75 28.86
N LEU A 154 -11.13 -17.95 27.88
CA LEU A 154 -11.95 -16.85 27.37
C LEU A 154 -13.31 -17.42 26.95
N ASP A 155 -14.40 -16.74 27.35
CA ASP A 155 -15.71 -17.06 26.83
C ASP A 155 -15.68 -16.92 25.29
N GLN A 156 -16.30 -17.86 24.57
CA GLN A 156 -16.33 -17.86 23.10
C GLN A 156 -16.88 -16.54 22.53
N GLN A 157 -17.76 -15.87 23.26
CA GLN A 157 -18.27 -14.55 22.88
C GLN A 157 -17.22 -13.45 22.91
N ASP A 158 -16.33 -13.48 23.91
CA ASP A 158 -15.22 -12.53 24.03
C ASP A 158 -14.19 -12.73 22.90
N GLU A 159 -13.97 -14.01 22.53
CA GLU A 159 -13.04 -14.35 21.43
C GLU A 159 -13.55 -13.85 20.08
N ILE A 160 -14.81 -14.07 19.75
CA ILE A 160 -15.42 -13.57 18.50
C ILE A 160 -15.37 -12.04 18.44
N TYR A 161 -15.62 -11.36 19.57
CA TYR A 161 -15.55 -9.91 19.63
C TYR A 161 -14.12 -9.38 19.40
N MET A 162 -13.13 -10.06 19.97
CA MET A 162 -11.71 -9.75 19.69
C MET A 162 -11.36 -9.96 18.23
N LEU A 163 -11.83 -11.04 17.61
CA LEU A 163 -11.59 -11.31 16.19
C LEU A 163 -12.24 -10.29 15.28
N LYS A 164 -13.43 -9.80 15.61
CA LYS A 164 -14.08 -8.72 14.86
C LYS A 164 -13.27 -7.41 14.93
N ASN A 165 -12.83 -7.02 16.11
CA ASN A 165 -12.01 -5.83 16.27
C ASN A 165 -10.68 -5.97 15.53
N PHE A 166 -10.07 -7.15 15.58
CA PHE A 166 -8.86 -7.45 14.84
C PHE A 166 -9.08 -7.41 13.33
N GLN A 167 -10.19 -7.95 12.84
CA GLN A 167 -10.59 -7.88 11.43
C GLN A 167 -10.70 -6.43 10.95
N ASP A 168 -11.39 -5.58 11.73
CA ASP A 168 -11.57 -4.16 11.39
C ASP A 168 -10.23 -3.42 11.41
N GLU A 169 -9.39 -3.69 12.39
CA GLU A 169 -8.04 -3.13 12.48
C GLU A 169 -7.17 -3.55 11.28
N LEU A 170 -7.24 -4.81 10.90
CA LEU A 170 -6.49 -5.36 9.77
C LEU A 170 -6.94 -4.73 8.45
N LEU A 171 -8.24 -4.58 8.23
CA LEU A 171 -8.77 -3.97 7.00
C LEU A 171 -8.44 -2.48 6.88
N ASP A 172 -8.51 -1.73 7.97
CA ASP A 172 -8.38 -0.28 7.93
C ASP A 172 -6.91 0.18 8.03
N ASN A 173 -6.06 -0.56 8.74
CA ASN A 173 -4.69 -0.14 9.05
C ASN A 173 -3.62 -0.85 8.24
N LEU A 174 -3.89 -2.07 7.73
CA LEU A 174 -2.87 -2.79 6.95
C LEU A 174 -2.69 -2.15 5.58
N VAL A 175 -1.50 -1.63 5.37
CA VAL A 175 -1.02 -1.09 4.09
C VAL A 175 -0.26 -2.19 3.38
N LEU A 176 -0.69 -2.53 2.19
CA LEU A 176 -0.03 -3.53 1.35
C LEU A 176 1.14 -2.92 0.59
N ARG A 177 0.92 -1.74 0.02
CA ARG A 177 1.91 -1.04 -0.81
C ARG A 177 1.62 0.45 -0.83
N GLY A 178 2.64 1.24 -1.19
CA GLY A 178 2.50 2.65 -1.51
C GLY A 178 2.78 3.60 -0.35
N ILE A 179 2.64 4.88 -0.66
CA ILE A 179 2.95 6.00 0.23
C ILE A 179 1.68 6.54 0.85
N LYS A 180 1.68 6.68 2.15
CA LYS A 180 0.54 7.24 2.89
C LYS A 180 0.22 8.67 2.39
N GLY A 181 -1.04 8.91 2.08
CA GLY A 181 -1.52 10.23 1.62
C GLY A 181 -1.71 10.32 0.10
N ILE A 182 -1.22 9.36 -0.68
CA ILE A 182 -1.39 9.32 -2.14
C ILE A 182 -2.42 8.24 -2.48
N ASN A 183 -3.65 8.66 -2.76
CA ASN A 183 -4.76 7.73 -3.00
C ASN A 183 -4.75 7.12 -4.40
N LYS A 184 -4.35 7.91 -5.40
CA LYS A 184 -4.32 7.48 -6.80
C LYS A 184 -3.20 8.18 -7.54
N VAL A 185 -2.63 7.50 -8.51
CA VAL A 185 -1.60 8.03 -9.40
C VAL A 185 -2.04 7.87 -10.84
N ILE A 186 -1.87 8.91 -11.65
CA ILE A 186 -2.29 8.95 -13.05
C ILE A 186 -1.06 9.25 -13.91
N PRO A 187 -0.65 8.34 -14.80
CA PRO A 187 0.44 8.60 -15.70
C PRO A 187 0.00 9.59 -16.79
N ARG A 188 0.80 10.62 -17.03
CA ARG A 188 0.58 11.62 -18.07
C ARG A 188 1.82 11.74 -18.96
N LYS A 189 1.58 11.73 -20.26
CA LYS A 189 2.64 11.89 -21.26
C LYS A 189 2.82 13.37 -21.61
N ILE A 190 4.03 13.87 -21.45
CA ILE A 190 4.42 15.20 -21.93
C ILE A 190 5.10 15.03 -23.27
N LEU A 191 4.50 15.63 -24.31
CA LEU A 191 5.02 15.61 -25.67
C LEU A 191 6.11 16.68 -25.84
N ASP A 192 7.10 16.42 -26.71
CA ASP A 192 8.16 17.36 -27.08
C ASP A 192 8.98 17.94 -25.90
N SER A 193 9.17 17.18 -24.82
CA SER A 193 10.03 17.59 -23.73
C SER A 193 11.50 17.71 -24.19
N MET A 194 12.19 18.78 -23.79
CA MET A 194 13.61 18.97 -24.12
C MET A 194 14.49 18.25 -23.09
N ILE A 195 15.18 17.20 -23.53
CA ILE A 195 16.11 16.43 -22.72
C ILE A 195 17.54 16.71 -23.20
N PHE A 196 18.46 16.89 -22.27
CA PHE A 196 19.88 17.04 -22.56
C PHE A 196 20.57 15.68 -22.51
N GLU A 197 20.91 15.13 -23.68
CA GLU A 197 21.65 13.87 -23.81
C GLU A 197 22.91 14.05 -24.66
N ASN A 198 24.01 13.46 -24.19
CA ASN A 198 25.28 13.44 -24.93
C ASN A 198 25.76 14.80 -25.44
N GLY A 199 25.55 15.88 -24.67
CA GLY A 199 25.96 17.22 -25.03
C GLY A 199 25.04 17.96 -26.03
N THR A 200 23.90 17.36 -26.37
CA THR A 200 22.90 17.94 -27.28
C THR A 200 21.48 17.88 -26.70
N TYR A 201 20.69 18.92 -26.99
CA TYR A 201 19.28 18.94 -26.64
C TYR A 201 18.49 18.16 -27.68
N LYS A 202 17.72 17.16 -27.21
CA LYS A 202 16.80 16.38 -28.04
C LYS A 202 15.39 16.56 -27.54
N ARG A 203 14.41 16.55 -28.46
CA ARG A 203 13.01 16.49 -28.10
C ARG A 203 12.60 15.03 -27.97
N LYS A 204 12.08 14.67 -26.80
CA LYS A 204 11.53 13.34 -26.52
C LYS A 204 10.24 13.48 -25.74
N ASP A 205 9.40 12.48 -25.88
CA ASP A 205 8.20 12.33 -25.05
C ASP A 205 8.62 11.75 -23.70
N THR A 206 8.12 12.33 -22.61
CA THR A 206 8.43 11.88 -21.25
C THR A 206 7.15 11.56 -20.48
N TRP A 207 7.23 10.53 -19.65
CA TRP A 207 6.15 10.16 -18.75
C TRP A 207 6.32 10.84 -17.39
N VAL A 208 5.23 11.40 -16.89
CA VAL A 208 5.14 12.07 -15.59
C VAL A 208 3.95 11.50 -14.85
N LEU A 209 4.05 11.40 -13.54
CA LEU A 209 3.01 10.87 -12.69
C LEU A 209 2.34 12.01 -11.92
N ASP A 210 1.04 12.21 -12.16
CA ASP A 210 0.25 13.16 -11.39
C ASP A 210 -0.50 12.40 -10.28
N THR A 211 -0.35 12.84 -9.01
CA THR A 211 -0.93 12.15 -7.86
C THR A 211 -2.21 12.85 -7.38
N VAL A 212 -3.11 12.06 -6.82
CA VAL A 212 -4.25 12.55 -6.03
C VAL A 212 -3.92 12.38 -4.56
N GLY A 213 -3.67 13.47 -3.89
CA GLY A 213 -3.08 13.52 -2.56
C GLY A 213 -1.60 13.88 -2.60
N THR A 214 -1.05 14.21 -1.45
CA THR A 214 0.33 14.72 -1.32
C THR A 214 1.07 14.04 -0.18
N ASN A 215 2.34 13.76 -0.42
CA ASN A 215 3.34 13.39 0.59
C ASN A 215 4.73 13.61 -0.02
N LEU A 216 5.18 14.86 -0.01
CA LEU A 216 6.39 15.24 -0.70
C LEU A 216 7.65 14.63 -0.06
N ILE A 217 7.68 14.51 1.27
CA ILE A 217 8.86 13.99 1.99
C ILE A 217 9.17 12.56 1.55
N ASP A 218 8.17 11.68 1.59
CA ASP A 218 8.36 10.27 1.25
C ASP A 218 8.63 10.08 -0.25
N LEU A 219 8.01 10.91 -1.10
CA LEU A 219 8.28 10.91 -2.54
C LEU A 219 9.71 11.29 -2.87
N LEU A 220 10.23 12.37 -2.28
CA LEU A 220 11.61 12.82 -2.54
C LEU A 220 12.67 11.84 -2.03
N GLY A 221 12.31 10.93 -1.14
CA GLY A 221 13.18 9.86 -0.64
C GLY A 221 13.32 8.64 -1.55
N LEU A 222 12.58 8.56 -2.66
CA LEU A 222 12.59 7.40 -3.55
C LEU A 222 13.68 7.52 -4.62
N ASP A 223 14.42 6.44 -4.84
CA ASP A 223 15.59 6.39 -5.72
C ASP A 223 15.26 6.58 -7.21
N TYR A 224 14.03 6.31 -7.64
CA TYR A 224 13.58 6.40 -9.03
C TYR A 224 12.89 7.72 -9.39
N ILE A 225 12.80 8.65 -8.44
CA ILE A 225 12.19 9.97 -8.62
C ILE A 225 13.25 11.06 -8.77
N ASP A 226 13.02 11.96 -9.72
CA ASP A 226 13.83 13.17 -9.83
C ASP A 226 13.35 14.23 -8.82
N SER A 227 14.04 14.30 -7.70
CA SER A 227 13.74 15.22 -6.62
C SER A 227 13.88 16.70 -7.00
N SER A 228 14.65 17.01 -8.05
CA SER A 228 14.89 18.39 -8.47
C SER A 228 13.74 18.99 -9.29
N ARG A 229 12.95 18.13 -9.97
CA ARG A 229 11.83 18.55 -10.81
C ARG A 229 10.47 18.29 -10.16
N THR A 230 10.38 17.38 -9.19
CA THR A 230 9.13 17.03 -8.52
C THR A 230 8.61 18.15 -7.63
N PHE A 231 7.34 18.49 -7.78
CA PHE A 231 6.70 19.56 -7.02
C PHE A 231 5.26 19.21 -6.65
N THR A 232 4.73 19.93 -5.66
CA THR A 232 3.35 19.80 -5.20
C THR A 232 2.66 21.17 -5.18
N ASN A 233 1.33 21.14 -5.30
CA ASN A 233 0.50 22.33 -5.16
C ASN A 233 0.10 22.61 -3.70
N ASP A 234 0.45 21.76 -2.73
CA ASP A 234 0.21 22.00 -1.31
C ASP A 234 1.32 22.89 -0.73
N ILE A 235 0.99 24.17 -0.59
CA ILE A 235 1.91 25.20 -0.09
C ILE A 235 2.38 24.90 1.34
N GLN A 236 1.53 24.32 2.18
CA GLN A 236 1.86 23.99 3.57
C GLN A 236 2.93 22.89 3.63
N GLU A 237 2.80 21.90 2.79
CA GLU A 237 3.76 20.83 2.69
C GLU A 237 5.09 21.32 2.13
N VAL A 238 5.08 22.13 1.06
CA VAL A 238 6.28 22.76 0.51
C VAL A 238 6.99 23.61 1.58
N TYR A 239 6.24 24.38 2.35
CA TYR A 239 6.81 25.17 3.43
C TYR A 239 7.53 24.33 4.48
N ARG A 240 6.91 23.22 4.89
CA ARG A 240 7.47 22.33 5.93
C ARG A 240 8.69 21.55 5.45
N THR A 241 8.76 21.20 4.16
CA THR A 241 9.81 20.36 3.59
C THR A 241 10.96 21.17 3.01
N LEU A 242 10.67 22.18 2.21
CA LEU A 242 11.65 22.94 1.43
C LEU A 242 11.85 24.38 1.93
N GLY A 243 10.99 24.87 2.82
CA GLY A 243 11.10 26.19 3.43
C GLY A 243 10.31 27.29 2.72
N ILE A 244 10.48 28.54 3.24
CA ILE A 244 9.62 29.68 2.87
C ILE A 244 9.83 30.17 1.43
N GLU A 245 11.05 30.12 0.90
CA GLU A 245 11.33 30.56 -0.46
C GLU A 245 10.70 29.64 -1.51
N ALA A 246 10.74 28.32 -1.26
CA ALA A 246 10.05 27.36 -2.10
C ALA A 246 8.52 27.54 -2.04
N ALA A 247 7.98 27.80 -0.85
CA ALA A 247 6.55 28.09 -0.69
C ALA A 247 6.14 29.37 -1.43
N ARG A 248 6.97 30.41 -1.38
CA ARG A 248 6.77 31.64 -2.16
C ARG A 248 6.68 31.34 -3.65
N GLN A 249 7.61 30.52 -4.17
CA GLN A 249 7.61 30.14 -5.59
C GLN A 249 6.39 29.30 -5.94
N ALA A 250 5.98 28.39 -5.06
CA ALA A 250 4.75 27.60 -5.25
C ALA A 250 3.51 28.47 -5.33
N ILE A 251 3.38 29.45 -4.44
CA ILE A 251 2.26 30.45 -4.46
C ILE A 251 2.28 31.22 -5.78
N PHE A 252 3.46 31.67 -6.20
CA PHE A 252 3.60 32.40 -7.46
C PHE A 252 3.14 31.58 -8.66
N ASN A 253 3.59 30.33 -8.75
CA ASN A 253 3.23 29.42 -9.84
C ASN A 253 1.71 29.12 -9.87
N GLU A 254 1.11 28.85 -8.71
CA GLU A 254 -0.31 28.55 -8.61
C GLU A 254 -1.20 29.77 -8.99
N ILE A 255 -0.81 30.96 -8.57
CA ILE A 255 -1.54 32.19 -8.94
C ILE A 255 -1.37 32.47 -10.44
N SER A 256 -0.16 32.33 -10.99
CA SER A 256 0.10 32.51 -12.42
C SER A 256 -0.72 31.58 -13.27
N GLU A 257 -0.78 30.29 -12.91
CA GLU A 257 -1.57 29.27 -13.65
C GLU A 257 -3.08 29.61 -13.66
N VAL A 258 -3.62 30.09 -12.54
CA VAL A 258 -5.04 30.49 -12.47
C VAL A 258 -5.32 31.70 -13.36
N ILE A 259 -4.41 32.69 -13.38
CA ILE A 259 -4.57 33.89 -14.19
C ILE A 259 -4.42 33.60 -15.69
N GLU A 260 -3.45 32.76 -16.05
CA GLU A 260 -3.22 32.35 -17.43
C GLU A 260 -4.39 31.54 -18.00
N PHE A 261 -5.05 30.74 -17.15
CA PHE A 261 -6.24 29.98 -17.53
C PHE A 261 -7.39 30.89 -18.04
N ASP A 262 -7.53 32.07 -17.43
CA ASP A 262 -8.52 33.08 -17.84
C ASP A 262 -8.05 33.94 -19.03
N ASN A 263 -6.92 33.60 -19.67
CA ASN A 263 -6.26 34.38 -20.72
C ASN A 263 -5.98 35.83 -20.34
N THR A 264 -5.80 36.10 -19.04
CA THR A 264 -5.50 37.43 -18.51
C THR A 264 -3.99 37.54 -18.29
N TYR A 265 -3.38 38.64 -18.76
CA TYR A 265 -1.98 38.91 -18.51
C TYR A 265 -1.81 39.89 -17.35
N ILE A 266 -1.04 39.48 -16.35
CA ILE A 266 -0.60 40.34 -15.25
C ILE A 266 0.94 40.41 -15.25
N ASN A 267 1.48 41.62 -15.08
CA ASN A 267 2.93 41.77 -15.06
C ASN A 267 3.53 41.05 -13.82
N TYR A 268 4.64 40.36 -14.03
CA TYR A 268 5.41 39.65 -13.03
C TYR A 268 5.61 40.43 -11.74
N HIS A 269 5.90 41.75 -11.82
CA HIS A 269 6.19 42.59 -10.65
C HIS A 269 5.03 42.66 -9.66
N HIS A 270 3.79 42.68 -10.15
CA HIS A 270 2.61 42.74 -9.27
C HIS A 270 2.40 41.44 -8.51
N LEU A 271 2.59 40.30 -9.19
CA LEU A 271 2.51 38.99 -8.58
C LEU A 271 3.64 38.77 -7.57
N SER A 272 4.86 39.20 -7.92
CA SER A 272 6.02 39.08 -7.03
C SER A 272 5.79 39.82 -5.70
N VAL A 273 5.35 41.09 -5.77
CA VAL A 273 5.06 41.88 -4.56
C VAL A 273 3.93 41.25 -3.72
N LEU A 274 2.90 40.70 -4.38
CA LEU A 274 1.83 40.02 -3.69
C LEU A 274 2.37 38.77 -2.93
N CYS A 275 3.17 37.95 -3.60
CA CYS A 275 3.78 36.76 -3.00
C CYS A 275 4.72 37.15 -1.84
N ASP A 276 5.55 38.18 -2.00
CA ASP A 276 6.42 38.69 -0.93
C ASP A 276 5.66 39.17 0.30
N ARG A 277 4.41 39.64 0.11
CA ARG A 277 3.56 40.05 1.22
C ARG A 277 2.84 38.87 1.89
N MET A 278 2.62 37.76 1.16
CA MET A 278 1.97 36.56 1.67
C MET A 278 2.91 35.64 2.45
N THR A 279 4.19 35.67 2.12
CA THR A 279 5.27 34.92 2.74
C THR A 279 6.12 35.79 3.65
#